data_784524e9fe62373e4db3ab913c32c459
#
_entry.id   784524e9fe62373e4db3ab913c32c459
#
_cell.length_a   1.000
_cell.length_b   1.000
_cell.length_c   1.000
_cell.angle_alpha   90.00
_cell.angle_beta   90.00
_cell.angle_gamma   90.00
#
_symmetry.space_group_name_H-M   'P 1'
#
loop_
_entity.id
_entity.type
_entity.pdbx_description
1 polymer ?
#
loop_
_entity_poly.entity_id
_entity_poly.type
_entity_poly.pdbx_seq_one_letter_code
_entity_poly.pdbx_strand_id
1 'polypeptide(L)'
;HFMMKEIHEQPRVVRDTLVGRMTPAGELDIDELGLSLEELNDIDRVYVIACGTSYHAGLIAKNLIEGWARIPTEVEAASEFRYRNPIITPTTLVVAVSQSGETADTLAAIRDARIKGAKVFGITNVVGSPVARESDGVIYTKANKEIAVASTKSFIGQVVSLTLLALLLAQVKYRLTTKQTRMMFRELSDTAEQIQWILDTQTEAVHEAALLCKDAQSALFVGRGMGAAISYEGALKLKEVSYLHAEAYAAGEMKHGPIALIDPGFPVIAVATKSATYDKTVSNLMECKARGAKVIVVATEGDEEINKIADCIIRVPAVRDVFSPITASVPLQLLAREVAILRGCDVDQPRNLAKSVTVE
;
A
#
# COMPACT_ATOMS: atom_id res chain seq x y z
N HIS A 1 2.28 -4.47 22.70
CA HIS A 1 2.23 -5.16 21.41
C HIS A 1 3.21 -4.52 20.44
N PHE A 2 4.00 -5.33 19.75
CA PHE A 2 4.94 -4.87 18.71
C PHE A 2 4.21 -4.17 17.56
N MET A 3 3.10 -4.73 17.09
CA MET A 3 2.30 -4.13 16.02
C MET A 3 1.93 -2.67 16.33
N MET A 4 1.50 -2.36 17.54
CA MET A 4 1.16 -0.98 17.92
C MET A 4 2.37 -0.06 17.90
N LYS A 5 3.50 -0.52 18.46
CA LYS A 5 4.76 0.23 18.41
C LYS A 5 5.17 0.51 16.96
N GLU A 6 5.11 -0.49 16.09
CA GLU A 6 5.50 -0.40 14.68
C GLU A 6 4.58 0.52 13.87
N ILE A 7 3.27 0.55 14.18
CA ILE A 7 2.35 1.54 13.61
C ILE A 7 2.77 2.97 14.02
N HIS A 8 3.18 3.19 15.27
CA HIS A 8 3.65 4.50 15.74
C HIS A 8 5.05 4.89 15.21
N GLU A 9 5.83 3.95 14.70
CA GLU A 9 7.12 4.20 14.05
C GLU A 9 6.97 4.70 12.60
N GLN A 10 5.79 4.64 11.99
CA GLN A 10 5.57 4.98 10.58
C GLN A 10 5.95 6.42 10.21
N PRO A 11 5.68 7.46 11.03
CA PRO A 11 6.17 8.82 10.73
C PRO A 11 7.68 8.88 10.57
N ARG A 12 8.40 8.15 11.41
CA ARG A 12 9.86 8.02 11.33
C ARG A 12 10.29 7.26 10.09
N VAL A 13 9.60 6.16 9.74
CA VAL A 13 9.92 5.38 8.54
C VAL A 13 9.81 6.23 7.28
N VAL A 14 8.77 7.07 7.15
CA VAL A 14 8.67 8.02 6.03
C VAL A 14 9.92 8.91 5.96
N ARG A 15 10.31 9.53 7.08
CA ARG A 15 11.48 10.42 7.11
C ARG A 15 12.78 9.67 6.80
N ASP A 16 13.00 8.52 7.42
CA ASP A 16 14.23 7.72 7.26
C ASP A 16 14.37 7.18 5.82
N THR A 17 13.26 6.80 5.16
CA THR A 17 13.25 6.38 3.75
C THR A 17 13.64 7.53 2.81
N LEU A 18 13.27 8.77 3.15
CA LEU A 18 13.48 9.96 2.31
C LEU A 18 14.82 10.67 2.56
N VAL A 19 15.50 10.40 3.68
CA VAL A 19 16.78 11.03 4.00
C VAL A 19 17.82 10.75 2.92
N GLY A 20 18.39 11.84 2.37
CA GLY A 20 19.44 11.79 1.35
C GLY A 20 18.92 11.52 -0.08
N ARG A 21 17.59 11.44 -0.29
CA ARG A 21 17.01 11.07 -1.59
C ARG A 21 16.76 12.25 -2.54
N MET A 22 17.14 13.45 -2.15
CA MET A 22 17.03 14.61 -3.02
C MET A 22 18.28 15.52 -2.88
N THR A 23 18.86 15.86 -4.01
CA THR A 23 20.00 16.81 -4.06
C THR A 23 19.54 18.25 -3.81
N PRO A 24 20.44 19.17 -3.44
CA PRO A 24 20.11 20.58 -3.36
C PRO A 24 19.57 21.18 -4.70
N ALA A 25 19.96 20.61 -5.81
CA ALA A 25 19.43 20.98 -7.15
C ALA A 25 17.98 20.51 -7.36
N GLY A 26 17.46 19.59 -6.54
CA GLY A 26 16.10 19.03 -6.62
C GLY A 26 16.00 17.84 -7.55
N GLU A 27 17.10 17.19 -7.81
CA GLU A 27 17.16 15.91 -8.51
C GLU A 27 17.08 14.78 -7.50
N LEU A 28 16.43 13.68 -7.89
CA LEU A 28 16.38 12.50 -7.04
C LEU A 28 17.74 11.80 -7.02
N ASP A 29 18.17 11.45 -5.82
CA ASP A 29 19.39 10.73 -5.55
C ASP A 29 19.06 9.35 -4.96
N ILE A 30 19.41 8.31 -5.69
CA ILE A 30 19.22 6.90 -5.29
C ILE A 30 20.58 6.23 -5.37
N ASP A 31 21.28 6.19 -4.23
CA ASP A 31 22.68 5.76 -4.12
C ASP A 31 22.97 4.37 -4.69
N GLU A 32 21.97 3.50 -4.70
CA GLU A 32 22.09 2.09 -5.13
C GLU A 32 21.28 1.84 -6.40
N LEU A 33 21.20 2.84 -7.27
CA LEU A 33 20.40 2.73 -8.48
C LEU A 33 20.88 1.60 -9.40
N GLY A 34 22.20 1.40 -9.53
CA GLY A 34 22.81 0.33 -10.32
C GLY A 34 22.49 0.35 -11.82
N LEU A 35 21.61 1.27 -12.24
CA LEU A 35 21.20 1.50 -13.63
C LEU A 35 21.54 2.93 -14.03
N SER A 36 22.05 3.11 -15.23
CA SER A 36 22.28 4.45 -15.79
C SER A 36 20.97 5.16 -16.12
N LEU A 37 21.01 6.49 -16.20
CA LEU A 37 19.84 7.29 -16.64
C LEU A 37 19.39 6.93 -18.05
N GLU A 38 20.32 6.51 -18.92
CA GLU A 38 20.03 6.05 -20.28
C GLU A 38 19.23 4.73 -20.23
N GLU A 39 19.69 3.74 -19.46
CA GLU A 39 18.98 2.48 -19.28
C GLU A 39 17.58 2.71 -18.70
N LEU A 40 17.42 3.61 -17.72
CA LEU A 40 16.11 3.96 -17.17
C LEU A 40 15.22 4.68 -18.18
N ASN A 41 15.83 5.52 -19.05
CA ASN A 41 15.07 6.20 -20.10
C ASN A 41 14.58 5.23 -21.18
N ASP A 42 15.28 4.12 -21.41
CA ASP A 42 14.89 3.11 -22.38
C ASP A 42 13.78 2.19 -21.91
N ILE A 43 13.51 2.13 -20.58
CA ILE A 43 12.42 1.31 -20.03
C ILE A 43 11.08 1.69 -20.65
N ASP A 44 10.41 0.74 -21.26
CA ASP A 44 9.09 0.90 -21.91
C ASP A 44 7.97 0.10 -21.23
N ARG A 45 8.32 -0.78 -20.28
CA ARG A 45 7.38 -1.58 -19.49
C ARG A 45 7.93 -1.85 -18.10
N VAL A 46 7.03 -1.86 -17.12
CA VAL A 46 7.35 -2.23 -15.74
C VAL A 46 6.48 -3.41 -15.29
N TYR A 47 7.10 -4.41 -14.66
CA TYR A 47 6.41 -5.39 -13.84
C TYR A 47 6.76 -5.17 -12.38
N VAL A 48 5.77 -5.04 -11.51
CA VAL A 48 5.98 -5.08 -10.06
C VAL A 48 5.60 -6.46 -9.58
N ILE A 49 6.57 -7.21 -9.04
CA ILE A 49 6.38 -8.57 -8.55
C ILE A 49 6.52 -8.60 -7.03
N ALA A 50 5.56 -9.20 -6.36
CA ALA A 50 5.54 -9.26 -4.90
C ALA A 50 4.51 -10.27 -4.39
N CYS A 51 4.50 -10.50 -3.07
CA CYS A 51 3.50 -11.31 -2.37
C CYS A 51 2.81 -10.50 -1.26
N GLY A 52 1.53 -10.78 -0.98
CA GLY A 52 0.78 -10.23 0.15
C GLY A 52 0.77 -8.70 0.19
N THR A 53 1.11 -8.13 1.35
CA THR A 53 1.17 -6.69 1.58
C THR A 53 2.05 -5.95 0.56
N SER A 54 3.18 -6.55 0.15
CA SER A 54 4.06 -5.96 -0.86
C SER A 54 3.40 -5.93 -2.24
N TYR A 55 2.54 -6.90 -2.57
CA TYR A 55 1.72 -6.88 -3.78
C TYR A 55 0.74 -5.69 -3.78
N HIS A 56 0.12 -5.39 -2.63
CA HIS A 56 -0.76 -4.23 -2.50
C HIS A 56 0.00 -2.90 -2.66
N ALA A 57 1.24 -2.81 -2.15
CA ALA A 57 2.11 -1.68 -2.44
C ALA A 57 2.40 -1.55 -3.94
N GLY A 58 2.55 -2.66 -4.64
CA GLY A 58 2.67 -2.72 -6.11
C GLY A 58 1.46 -2.13 -6.83
N LEU A 59 0.23 -2.42 -6.36
CA LEU A 59 -1.00 -1.85 -6.96
C LEU A 59 -1.01 -0.31 -6.89
N ILE A 60 -0.47 0.25 -5.81
CA ILE A 60 -0.29 1.70 -5.66
C ILE A 60 0.77 2.19 -6.66
N ALA A 61 1.91 1.50 -6.73
CA ALA A 61 3.00 1.85 -7.64
C ALA A 61 2.57 1.89 -9.11
N LYS A 62 1.72 0.96 -9.54
CA LYS A 62 1.14 0.96 -10.89
C LYS A 62 0.47 2.30 -11.21
N ASN A 63 -0.41 2.76 -10.34
CA ASN A 63 -1.10 4.04 -10.52
C ASN A 63 -0.11 5.22 -10.60
N LEU A 64 0.95 5.20 -9.78
CA LEU A 64 1.96 6.25 -9.76
C LEU A 64 2.83 6.24 -11.03
N ILE A 65 3.35 5.09 -11.42
CA ILE A 65 4.23 4.95 -12.60
C ILE A 65 3.46 5.25 -13.87
N GLU A 66 2.27 4.68 -14.06
CA GLU A 66 1.45 4.97 -15.24
C GLU A 66 0.98 6.42 -15.25
N GLY A 67 0.62 6.98 -14.10
CA GLY A 67 0.17 8.37 -13.96
C GLY A 67 1.26 9.39 -14.28
N TRP A 68 2.47 9.19 -13.79
CA TRP A 68 3.56 10.18 -13.89
C TRP A 68 4.55 9.88 -14.98
N ALA A 69 5.08 8.66 -15.04
CA ALA A 69 6.09 8.27 -16.01
C ALA A 69 5.50 7.86 -17.38
N ARG A 70 4.19 7.53 -17.42
CA ARG A 70 3.48 7.05 -18.60
C ARG A 70 4.06 5.76 -19.18
N ILE A 71 4.56 4.90 -18.31
CA ILE A 71 5.08 3.57 -18.65
C ILE A 71 4.01 2.52 -18.27
N PRO A 72 3.56 1.68 -19.19
CA PRO A 72 2.67 0.56 -18.90
C PRO A 72 3.23 -0.29 -17.77
N THR A 73 2.42 -0.53 -16.73
CA THR A 73 2.86 -1.22 -15.52
C THR A 73 1.87 -2.33 -15.18
N GLU A 74 2.38 -3.53 -14.99
CA GLU A 74 1.63 -4.67 -14.48
C GLU A 74 2.09 -5.04 -13.08
N VAL A 75 1.16 -5.51 -12.26
CA VAL A 75 1.45 -5.97 -10.89
C VAL A 75 1.03 -7.42 -10.79
N GLU A 76 1.95 -8.28 -10.38
CA GLU A 76 1.69 -9.71 -10.33
C GLU A 76 2.15 -10.34 -9.02
N ALA A 77 1.40 -11.34 -8.57
CA ALA A 77 1.87 -12.22 -7.52
C ALA A 77 3.14 -12.95 -8.00
N ALA A 78 4.19 -12.89 -7.20
CA ALA A 78 5.46 -13.49 -7.60
C ALA A 78 5.35 -15.02 -7.82
N SER A 79 4.44 -15.69 -7.10
CA SER A 79 4.12 -17.11 -7.29
C SER A 79 3.59 -17.44 -8.68
N GLU A 80 2.86 -16.50 -9.32
CA GLU A 80 2.23 -16.72 -10.62
C GLU A 80 3.10 -16.24 -11.79
N PHE A 81 3.91 -15.22 -11.55
CA PHE A 81 4.67 -14.49 -12.58
C PHE A 81 5.48 -15.43 -13.48
N ARG A 82 6.31 -16.32 -12.90
CA ARG A 82 7.17 -17.20 -13.68
C ARG A 82 6.41 -18.26 -14.48
N TYR A 83 5.30 -18.78 -13.93
CA TYR A 83 4.53 -19.84 -14.57
C TYR A 83 3.70 -19.33 -15.74
N ARG A 84 3.29 -18.07 -15.72
CA ARG A 84 2.59 -17.41 -16.80
C ARG A 84 3.47 -17.18 -18.05
N ASN A 85 4.79 -17.29 -17.92
CA ASN A 85 5.75 -16.97 -18.97
C ASN A 85 5.57 -15.52 -19.49
N PRO A 86 5.84 -14.48 -18.67
CA PRO A 86 5.60 -13.08 -19.01
C PRO A 86 6.40 -12.64 -20.23
N ILE A 87 5.87 -11.65 -20.94
CA ILE A 87 6.56 -11.04 -22.09
C ILE A 87 7.61 -10.08 -21.54
N ILE A 88 8.86 -10.45 -21.65
CA ILE A 88 10.02 -9.69 -21.18
C ILE A 88 10.91 -9.33 -22.37
N THR A 89 11.37 -8.08 -22.37
CA THR A 89 12.34 -7.55 -23.34
C THR A 89 13.51 -6.90 -22.58
N PRO A 90 14.62 -6.56 -23.24
CA PRO A 90 15.72 -5.85 -22.60
C PRO A 90 15.33 -4.45 -22.04
N THR A 91 14.22 -3.88 -22.50
CA THR A 91 13.65 -2.59 -22.03
C THR A 91 12.58 -2.79 -20.93
N THR A 92 12.39 -4.02 -20.44
CA THR A 92 11.51 -4.32 -19.33
C THR A 92 12.24 -4.12 -18.00
N LEU A 93 11.63 -3.35 -17.08
CA LEU A 93 12.04 -3.25 -15.69
C LEU A 93 11.15 -4.14 -14.82
N VAL A 94 11.74 -5.05 -14.09
CA VAL A 94 11.06 -5.83 -13.06
C VAL A 94 11.39 -5.25 -11.70
N VAL A 95 10.39 -4.77 -10.97
CA VAL A 95 10.51 -4.23 -9.62
C VAL A 95 10.08 -5.29 -8.63
N ALA A 96 11.03 -5.84 -7.90
CA ALA A 96 10.79 -6.89 -6.91
C ALA A 96 10.66 -6.28 -5.51
N VAL A 97 9.51 -6.46 -4.87
CA VAL A 97 9.22 -5.88 -3.56
C VAL A 97 9.11 -6.99 -2.51
N SER A 98 9.97 -6.95 -1.50
CA SER A 98 9.95 -7.91 -0.38
C SER A 98 10.52 -7.27 0.88
N GLN A 99 9.77 -7.31 1.98
CA GLN A 99 10.22 -6.76 3.27
C GLN A 99 11.50 -7.46 3.76
N SER A 100 11.50 -8.80 3.81
CA SER A 100 12.67 -9.60 4.25
C SER A 100 13.75 -9.71 3.18
N GLY A 101 13.38 -9.57 1.91
CA GLY A 101 14.24 -9.86 0.78
C GLY A 101 14.61 -11.33 0.62
N GLU A 102 13.86 -12.24 1.26
CA GLU A 102 14.11 -13.71 1.28
C GLU A 102 12.92 -14.53 0.79
N THR A 103 11.83 -13.87 0.32
CA THR A 103 10.63 -14.55 -0.17
C THR A 103 10.97 -15.44 -1.36
N ALA A 104 10.75 -16.76 -1.22
CA ALA A 104 11.15 -17.76 -2.21
C ALA A 104 10.57 -17.47 -3.61
N ASP A 105 9.27 -17.25 -3.71
CA ASP A 105 8.61 -16.92 -4.98
C ASP A 105 9.17 -15.66 -5.64
N THR A 106 9.45 -14.62 -4.85
CA THR A 106 10.02 -13.37 -5.36
C THR A 106 11.42 -13.59 -5.94
N LEU A 107 12.25 -14.37 -5.26
CA LEU A 107 13.60 -14.72 -5.75
C LEU A 107 13.54 -15.56 -7.02
N ALA A 108 12.65 -16.55 -7.07
CA ALA A 108 12.48 -17.37 -8.27
C ALA A 108 12.00 -16.52 -9.46
N ALA A 109 11.08 -15.58 -9.24
CA ALA A 109 10.62 -14.66 -10.27
C ALA A 109 11.72 -13.69 -10.76
N ILE A 110 12.58 -13.18 -9.86
CA ILE A 110 13.76 -12.36 -10.21
C ILE A 110 14.67 -13.15 -11.15
N ARG A 111 15.01 -14.40 -10.80
CA ARG A 111 15.90 -15.24 -11.60
C ARG A 111 15.35 -15.53 -12.99
N ASP A 112 14.06 -15.85 -13.08
CA ASP A 112 13.37 -16.05 -14.36
C ASP A 112 13.40 -14.78 -15.21
N ALA A 113 13.10 -13.62 -14.63
CA ALA A 113 13.12 -12.32 -15.30
C ALA A 113 14.52 -11.99 -15.85
N ARG A 114 15.57 -12.22 -15.05
CA ARG A 114 16.96 -11.98 -15.47
C ARG A 114 17.39 -12.89 -16.62
N ILE A 115 17.04 -14.18 -16.56
CA ILE A 115 17.32 -15.13 -17.66
C ILE A 115 16.67 -14.64 -18.96
N LYS A 116 15.50 -14.01 -18.90
CA LYS A 116 14.79 -13.46 -20.03
C LYS A 116 15.30 -12.08 -20.49
N GLY A 117 16.27 -11.50 -19.77
CA GLY A 117 16.94 -10.24 -20.14
C GLY A 117 16.35 -8.98 -19.52
N ALA A 118 15.44 -9.08 -18.54
CA ALA A 118 14.92 -7.90 -17.82
C ALA A 118 16.02 -7.24 -16.96
N LYS A 119 15.88 -5.92 -16.77
CA LYS A 119 16.50 -5.20 -15.67
C LYS A 119 15.69 -5.45 -14.40
N VAL A 120 16.37 -5.64 -13.26
CA VAL A 120 15.71 -5.92 -11.97
C VAL A 120 16.05 -4.84 -10.96
N PHE A 121 15.02 -4.32 -10.30
CA PHE A 121 15.15 -3.33 -9.24
C PHE A 121 14.50 -3.84 -7.94
N GLY A 122 15.28 -3.94 -6.87
CA GLY A 122 14.82 -4.45 -5.59
C GLY A 122 14.32 -3.34 -4.65
N ILE A 123 13.21 -3.59 -3.96
CA ILE A 123 12.77 -2.79 -2.82
C ILE A 123 12.67 -3.71 -1.60
N THR A 124 13.57 -3.51 -0.64
CA THR A 124 13.68 -4.39 0.54
C THR A 124 14.06 -3.60 1.79
N ASN A 125 13.79 -4.17 2.96
CA ASN A 125 14.18 -3.56 4.24
C ASN A 125 15.52 -4.11 4.76
N VAL A 126 15.95 -5.27 4.27
CA VAL A 126 17.16 -5.96 4.79
C VAL A 126 18.33 -5.73 3.84
N VAL A 127 19.33 -5.02 4.35
CA VAL A 127 20.60 -4.76 3.62
C VAL A 127 21.30 -6.09 3.32
N GLY A 128 21.73 -6.25 2.06
CA GLY A 128 22.44 -7.46 1.62
C GLY A 128 21.57 -8.72 1.57
N SER A 129 20.24 -8.58 1.61
CA SER A 129 19.33 -9.72 1.41
C SER A 129 19.48 -10.34 0.01
N PRO A 130 19.02 -11.58 -0.21
CA PRO A 130 19.05 -12.19 -1.53
C PRO A 130 18.41 -11.34 -2.63
N VAL A 131 17.24 -10.72 -2.38
CA VAL A 131 16.62 -9.78 -3.33
C VAL A 131 17.56 -8.63 -3.67
N ALA A 132 18.23 -8.04 -2.67
CA ALA A 132 19.19 -6.96 -2.90
C ALA A 132 20.38 -7.40 -3.75
N ARG A 133 20.95 -8.59 -3.47
CA ARG A 133 22.11 -9.12 -4.20
C ARG A 133 21.79 -9.56 -5.63
N GLU A 134 20.56 -9.99 -5.88
CA GLU A 134 20.14 -10.49 -7.20
C GLU A 134 19.49 -9.39 -8.06
N SER A 135 19.38 -8.16 -7.56
CA SER A 135 18.88 -6.99 -8.30
C SER A 135 20.02 -6.16 -8.90
N ASP A 136 19.74 -5.46 -10.00
CA ASP A 136 20.69 -4.54 -10.63
C ASP A 136 20.77 -3.21 -9.87
N GLY A 137 19.67 -2.82 -9.21
CA GLY A 137 19.61 -1.67 -8.32
C GLY A 137 18.67 -1.93 -7.14
N VAL A 138 18.81 -1.18 -6.04
CA VAL A 138 18.04 -1.38 -4.80
C VAL A 138 17.67 -0.06 -4.13
N ILE A 139 16.45 0.01 -3.60
CA ILE A 139 16.07 0.99 -2.57
C ILE A 139 15.81 0.24 -1.27
N TYR A 140 16.49 0.64 -0.20
CA TYR A 140 16.19 0.16 1.15
C TYR A 140 15.14 1.05 1.82
N THR A 141 14.09 0.42 2.38
CA THR A 141 12.97 1.12 3.02
C THR A 141 13.33 1.75 4.36
N LYS A 142 14.49 1.41 4.93
CA LYS A 142 14.99 1.92 6.22
C LYS A 142 13.97 1.86 7.37
N ALA A 143 13.03 0.88 7.30
CA ALA A 143 11.96 0.73 8.29
C ALA A 143 12.44 0.09 9.61
N ASN A 144 13.74 -0.20 9.74
CA ASN A 144 14.30 -0.96 10.86
C ASN A 144 13.65 -2.37 10.98
N LYS A 145 13.98 -3.10 12.05
CA LYS A 145 13.41 -4.44 12.27
C LYS A 145 11.92 -4.33 12.58
N GLU A 146 11.12 -5.11 11.87
CA GLU A 146 9.69 -5.31 12.10
C GLU A 146 9.47 -6.71 12.67
N ILE A 147 8.86 -6.80 13.85
CA ILE A 147 8.75 -8.03 14.66
C ILE A 147 7.37 -8.65 14.53
N ALA A 148 6.31 -7.84 14.57
CA ALA A 148 4.95 -8.31 14.38
C ALA A 148 4.83 -9.01 13.02
N VAL A 149 4.10 -10.13 12.97
CA VAL A 149 3.95 -10.93 11.75
C VAL A 149 3.25 -10.11 10.65
N ALA A 150 2.15 -9.45 10.99
CA ALA A 150 1.46 -8.56 10.08
C ALA A 150 2.31 -7.32 9.75
N SER A 151 2.55 -7.08 8.48
CA SER A 151 3.36 -5.94 8.03
C SER A 151 2.58 -4.62 8.17
N THR A 152 3.20 -3.61 8.77
CA THR A 152 2.63 -2.26 8.95
C THR A 152 3.60 -1.19 8.47
N LYS A 153 4.64 -0.89 9.23
CA LYS A 153 5.63 0.13 8.90
C LYS A 153 6.45 -0.20 7.64
N SER A 154 6.69 -1.49 7.39
CA SER A 154 7.38 -1.90 6.16
C SER A 154 6.54 -1.64 4.92
N PHE A 155 5.21 -1.80 4.99
CA PHE A 155 4.31 -1.41 3.91
C PHE A 155 4.43 0.08 3.58
N ILE A 156 4.41 0.96 4.58
CA ILE A 156 4.58 2.41 4.37
C ILE A 156 5.94 2.71 3.75
N GLY A 157 7.02 2.09 4.25
CA GLY A 157 8.35 2.23 3.66
C GLY A 157 8.41 1.76 2.19
N GLN A 158 7.71 0.69 1.85
CA GLN A 158 7.59 0.21 0.47
C GLN A 158 6.82 1.19 -0.41
N VAL A 159 5.68 1.72 0.05
CA VAL A 159 4.89 2.71 -0.70
C VAL A 159 5.72 3.98 -0.95
N VAL A 160 6.44 4.47 0.06
CA VAL A 160 7.34 5.63 -0.08
C VAL A 160 8.46 5.34 -1.09
N SER A 161 9.10 4.17 -1.01
CA SER A 161 10.18 3.76 -1.92
C SER A 161 9.68 3.61 -3.36
N LEU A 162 8.50 3.02 -3.55
CA LEU A 162 7.86 2.90 -4.87
C LEU A 162 7.45 4.26 -5.43
N THR A 163 7.05 5.20 -4.55
CA THR A 163 6.76 6.58 -4.93
C THR A 163 8.03 7.30 -5.42
N LEU A 164 9.16 7.10 -4.75
CA LEU A 164 10.46 7.62 -5.20
C LEU A 164 10.85 7.06 -6.56
N LEU A 165 10.69 5.76 -6.78
CA LEU A 165 10.97 5.13 -8.07
C LEU A 165 10.07 5.70 -9.18
N ALA A 166 8.77 5.88 -8.91
CA ALA A 166 7.84 6.48 -9.88
C ALA A 166 8.23 7.94 -10.23
N LEU A 167 8.64 8.74 -9.23
CA LEU A 167 9.14 10.09 -9.44
C LEU A 167 10.43 10.10 -10.26
N LEU A 168 11.37 9.18 -9.97
CA LEU A 168 12.62 9.04 -10.73
C LEU A 168 12.33 8.70 -12.18
N LEU A 169 11.52 7.69 -12.46
CA LEU A 169 11.14 7.30 -13.81
C LEU A 169 10.47 8.47 -14.55
N ALA A 170 9.59 9.21 -13.88
CA ALA A 170 8.93 10.38 -14.47
C ALA A 170 9.92 11.51 -14.77
N GLN A 171 10.92 11.74 -13.92
CA GLN A 171 11.98 12.73 -14.13
C GLN A 171 12.88 12.33 -15.31
N VAL A 172 13.33 11.08 -15.35
CA VAL A 172 14.17 10.55 -16.43
C VAL A 172 13.44 10.56 -17.76
N LYS A 173 12.14 10.27 -17.78
CA LYS A 173 11.26 10.36 -18.98
C LYS A 173 10.87 11.79 -19.36
N TYR A 174 11.41 12.82 -18.69
CA TYR A 174 11.07 14.22 -18.90
C TYR A 174 9.56 14.54 -18.79
N ARG A 175 8.84 13.75 -17.96
CA ARG A 175 7.40 13.95 -17.69
C ARG A 175 7.16 14.90 -16.52
N LEU A 176 8.12 15.00 -15.60
CA LEU A 176 8.13 15.95 -14.50
C LEU A 176 9.37 16.82 -14.59
N THR A 177 9.16 18.12 -14.39
CA THR A 177 10.27 19.07 -14.22
C THR A 177 10.86 18.92 -12.82
N THR A 178 12.11 19.33 -12.63
CA THR A 178 12.78 19.36 -11.31
C THR A 178 11.95 20.11 -10.26
N LYS A 179 11.28 21.21 -10.66
CA LYS A 179 10.39 21.96 -9.76
C LYS A 179 9.18 21.12 -9.31
N GLN A 180 8.55 20.39 -10.21
CA GLN A 180 7.43 19.51 -9.89
C GLN A 180 7.87 18.33 -9.01
N THR A 181 8.98 17.69 -9.34
CA THR A 181 9.56 16.61 -8.56
C THR A 181 9.84 17.07 -7.12
N ARG A 182 10.46 18.26 -6.96
CA ARG A 182 10.73 18.83 -5.62
C ARG A 182 9.45 19.11 -4.83
N MET A 183 8.42 19.63 -5.49
CA MET A 183 7.12 19.87 -4.86
C MET A 183 6.48 18.55 -4.37
N MET A 184 6.45 17.54 -5.23
CA MET A 184 5.89 16.23 -4.89
C MET A 184 6.70 15.51 -3.80
N PHE A 185 8.01 15.64 -3.81
CA PHE A 185 8.87 15.09 -2.76
C PHE A 185 8.60 15.76 -1.41
N ARG A 186 8.35 17.07 -1.38
CA ARG A 186 7.96 17.78 -0.16
C ARG A 186 6.61 17.28 0.35
N GLU A 187 5.59 17.23 -0.51
CA GLU A 187 4.27 16.69 -0.13
C GLU A 187 4.35 15.24 0.37
N LEU A 188 5.21 14.41 -0.23
CA LEU A 188 5.51 13.07 0.25
C LEU A 188 6.14 13.10 1.65
N SER A 189 7.07 14.00 1.90
CA SER A 189 7.71 14.16 3.22
C SER A 189 6.71 14.61 4.29
N ASP A 190 5.78 15.50 3.93
CA ASP A 190 4.76 16.03 4.84
C ASP A 190 3.80 14.93 5.33
N THR A 191 3.72 13.78 4.65
CA THR A 191 2.90 12.64 5.09
C THR A 191 3.33 12.09 6.45
N ALA A 192 4.56 12.31 6.87
CA ALA A 192 5.04 11.91 8.19
C ALA A 192 4.29 12.62 9.32
N GLU A 193 4.10 13.95 9.23
CA GLU A 193 3.32 14.73 10.19
C GLU A 193 1.84 14.40 10.12
N GLN A 194 1.35 14.12 8.93
CA GLN A 194 -0.04 13.71 8.72
C GLN A 194 -0.35 12.36 9.36
N ILE A 195 0.57 11.38 9.27
CA ILE A 195 0.46 10.11 10.01
C ILE A 195 0.47 10.38 11.52
N GLN A 196 1.38 11.23 12.01
CA GLN A 196 1.44 11.55 13.43
C GLN A 196 0.11 12.14 13.92
N TRP A 197 -0.48 13.06 13.16
CA TRP A 197 -1.79 13.62 13.47
C TRP A 197 -2.88 12.54 13.60
N ILE A 198 -2.91 11.55 12.68
CA ILE A 198 -3.85 10.44 12.75
C ILE A 198 -3.66 9.64 14.04
N LEU A 199 -2.41 9.30 14.37
CA LEU A 199 -2.07 8.53 15.56
C LEU A 199 -2.48 9.25 16.87
N ASP A 200 -2.37 10.57 16.89
CA ASP A 200 -2.67 11.40 18.05
C ASP A 200 -4.17 11.67 18.25
N THR A 201 -4.97 11.64 17.15
CA THR A 201 -6.34 12.16 17.19
C THR A 201 -7.43 11.13 16.91
N GLN A 202 -7.12 9.99 16.26
CA GLN A 202 -8.17 9.10 15.75
C GLN A 202 -8.42 7.84 16.59
N THR A 203 -7.82 7.71 17.76
CA THR A 203 -7.92 6.51 18.61
C THR A 203 -9.37 6.17 18.99
N GLU A 204 -10.18 7.17 19.34
CA GLU A 204 -11.58 6.98 19.73
C GLU A 204 -12.43 6.51 18.54
N ALA A 205 -12.32 7.19 17.40
CA ALA A 205 -13.04 6.81 16.18
C ALA A 205 -12.68 5.39 15.69
N VAL A 206 -11.40 5.00 15.83
CA VAL A 206 -10.96 3.64 15.51
C VAL A 206 -11.60 2.62 16.47
N HIS A 207 -11.68 2.93 17.75
CA HIS A 207 -12.33 2.06 18.74
C HIS A 207 -13.84 1.89 18.46
N GLU A 208 -14.55 2.98 18.19
CA GLU A 208 -15.95 2.93 17.77
C GLU A 208 -16.17 2.09 16.51
N ALA A 209 -15.32 2.27 15.50
CA ALA A 209 -15.34 1.45 14.27
C ALA A 209 -15.12 -0.04 14.59
N ALA A 210 -14.19 -0.35 15.47
CA ALA A 210 -13.91 -1.72 15.86
C ALA A 210 -15.07 -2.39 16.62
N LEU A 211 -15.82 -1.64 17.43
CA LEU A 211 -17.04 -2.13 18.07
C LEU A 211 -18.12 -2.54 17.07
N LEU A 212 -18.19 -1.87 15.91
CA LEU A 212 -19.12 -2.25 14.83
C LEU A 212 -18.71 -3.53 14.10
N CYS A 213 -17.42 -3.92 14.20
CA CYS A 213 -16.86 -5.07 13.49
C CYS A 213 -16.68 -6.32 14.35
N LYS A 214 -16.48 -6.17 15.66
CA LYS A 214 -15.96 -7.22 16.55
C LYS A 214 -16.75 -8.54 16.55
N ASP A 215 -18.07 -8.47 16.41
CA ASP A 215 -18.98 -9.62 16.46
C ASP A 215 -19.37 -10.14 15.06
N ALA A 216 -18.90 -9.46 14.01
CA ALA A 216 -19.20 -9.83 12.61
C ALA A 216 -18.46 -11.13 12.22
N GLN A 217 -19.05 -11.90 11.32
CA GLN A 217 -18.42 -13.09 10.72
C GLN A 217 -17.60 -12.70 9.47
N SER A 218 -18.03 -11.67 8.77
CA SER A 218 -17.36 -11.16 7.58
C SER A 218 -17.51 -9.64 7.47
N ALA A 219 -16.65 -9.02 6.66
CA ALA A 219 -16.67 -7.60 6.37
C ALA A 219 -16.21 -7.35 4.93
N LEU A 220 -16.72 -6.30 4.31
CA LEU A 220 -16.26 -5.85 3.01
C LEU A 220 -15.47 -4.54 3.13
N PHE A 221 -14.36 -4.47 2.41
CA PHE A 221 -13.60 -3.25 2.20
C PHE A 221 -13.82 -2.74 0.79
N VAL A 222 -14.08 -1.45 0.64
CA VAL A 222 -14.39 -0.86 -0.67
C VAL A 222 -13.71 0.50 -0.87
N GLY A 223 -13.34 0.76 -2.10
CA GLY A 223 -12.77 2.04 -2.52
C GLY A 223 -12.69 2.13 -4.04
N ARG A 224 -12.26 3.27 -4.55
CA ARG A 224 -12.00 3.46 -5.99
C ARG A 224 -10.63 4.09 -6.19
N GLY A 225 -9.99 3.80 -7.33
CA GLY A 225 -8.65 4.30 -7.61
C GLY A 225 -7.65 3.89 -6.53
N MET A 226 -6.96 4.85 -5.92
CA MET A 226 -6.07 4.59 -4.79
C MET A 226 -6.81 3.95 -3.61
N GLY A 227 -8.05 4.36 -3.34
CA GLY A 227 -8.88 3.77 -2.29
C GLY A 227 -9.13 2.27 -2.45
N ALA A 228 -9.19 1.75 -3.67
CA ALA A 228 -9.31 0.31 -3.89
C ALA A 228 -8.05 -0.44 -3.46
N ALA A 229 -6.86 0.05 -3.84
CA ALA A 229 -5.58 -0.55 -3.45
C ALA A 229 -5.40 -0.55 -1.92
N ILE A 230 -5.78 0.54 -1.26
CA ILE A 230 -5.77 0.67 0.21
C ILE A 230 -6.75 -0.33 0.85
N SER A 231 -7.93 -0.51 0.25
CA SER A 231 -8.95 -1.44 0.74
C SER A 231 -8.45 -2.90 0.72
N TYR A 232 -7.71 -3.32 -0.30
CA TYR A 232 -7.09 -4.65 -0.33
C TYR A 232 -6.14 -4.86 0.86
N GLU A 233 -5.32 -3.86 1.17
CA GLU A 233 -4.41 -3.93 2.31
C GLU A 233 -5.15 -3.95 3.65
N GLY A 234 -6.18 -3.11 3.81
CA GLY A 234 -7.03 -3.10 5.01
C GLY A 234 -7.71 -4.44 5.26
N ALA A 235 -8.28 -5.06 4.23
CA ALA A 235 -8.91 -6.37 4.32
C ALA A 235 -7.89 -7.46 4.70
N LEU A 236 -6.68 -7.41 4.13
CA LEU A 236 -5.60 -8.34 4.48
C LEU A 236 -5.23 -8.20 5.96
N LYS A 237 -4.99 -6.98 6.44
CA LYS A 237 -4.64 -6.75 7.86
C LYS A 237 -5.72 -7.25 8.81
N LEU A 238 -7.00 -6.96 8.49
CA LEU A 238 -8.10 -7.40 9.35
C LEU A 238 -8.18 -8.93 9.44
N LYS A 239 -8.09 -9.64 8.33
CA LYS A 239 -8.14 -11.12 8.34
C LYS A 239 -6.93 -11.76 9.01
N GLU A 240 -5.73 -11.19 8.83
CA GLU A 240 -4.49 -11.73 9.42
C GLU A 240 -4.51 -11.74 10.95
N VAL A 241 -4.93 -10.63 11.56
CA VAL A 241 -4.79 -10.46 13.02
C VAL A 241 -6.06 -10.75 13.81
N SER A 242 -7.25 -10.61 13.19
CA SER A 242 -8.54 -10.81 13.88
C SER A 242 -9.27 -12.09 13.50
N TYR A 243 -8.84 -12.77 12.45
CA TYR A 243 -9.49 -13.95 11.84
C TYR A 243 -10.91 -13.68 11.34
N LEU A 244 -11.30 -12.43 11.22
CA LEU A 244 -12.55 -12.03 10.57
C LEU A 244 -12.39 -12.18 9.06
N HIS A 245 -13.33 -12.87 8.41
CA HIS A 245 -13.30 -13.01 6.96
C HIS A 245 -13.52 -11.65 6.31
N ALA A 246 -12.49 -11.07 5.74
CA ALA A 246 -12.54 -9.75 5.12
C ALA A 246 -12.11 -9.83 3.66
N GLU A 247 -12.91 -9.25 2.77
CA GLU A 247 -12.62 -9.14 1.35
C GLU A 247 -12.63 -7.68 0.91
N ALA A 248 -11.91 -7.38 -0.16
CA ALA A 248 -11.89 -6.04 -0.73
C ALA A 248 -12.30 -6.05 -2.20
N TYR A 249 -13.03 -5.02 -2.60
CA TYR A 249 -13.47 -4.83 -3.98
C TYR A 249 -13.32 -3.36 -4.39
N ALA A 250 -13.03 -3.14 -5.67
CA ALA A 250 -13.31 -1.84 -6.25
C ALA A 250 -14.82 -1.55 -6.07
N ALA A 251 -15.17 -0.40 -5.48
CA ALA A 251 -16.55 -0.13 -5.07
C ALA A 251 -17.58 -0.24 -6.22
N GLY A 252 -17.13 -0.02 -7.47
CA GLY A 252 -17.95 -0.23 -8.65
C GLY A 252 -18.35 -1.68 -8.90
N GLU A 253 -17.51 -2.63 -8.47
CA GLU A 253 -17.74 -4.08 -8.64
C GLU A 253 -18.75 -4.64 -7.64
N MET A 254 -19.14 -3.88 -6.62
CA MET A 254 -20.11 -4.33 -5.62
C MET A 254 -21.42 -4.84 -6.24
N LYS A 255 -21.89 -4.18 -7.31
CA LYS A 255 -23.12 -4.54 -8.01
C LYS A 255 -23.05 -5.85 -8.80
N HIS A 256 -21.84 -6.35 -9.04
CA HIS A 256 -21.60 -7.55 -9.86
C HIS A 256 -21.45 -8.83 -9.03
N GLY A 257 -21.99 -8.82 -7.80
CA GLY A 257 -22.03 -10.00 -6.94
C GLY A 257 -21.90 -9.66 -5.45
N PRO A 258 -20.81 -9.01 -4.99
CA PRO A 258 -20.52 -8.83 -3.56
C PRO A 258 -21.63 -8.15 -2.75
N ILE A 259 -22.41 -7.27 -3.35
CA ILE A 259 -23.55 -6.58 -2.69
C ILE A 259 -24.62 -7.55 -2.17
N ALA A 260 -24.68 -8.77 -2.71
CA ALA A 260 -25.59 -9.81 -2.26
C ALA A 260 -25.28 -10.33 -0.85
N LEU A 261 -24.05 -10.10 -0.35
CA LEU A 261 -23.62 -10.49 0.99
C LEU A 261 -24.11 -9.52 2.07
N ILE A 262 -24.58 -8.34 1.68
CA ILE A 262 -24.98 -7.29 2.62
C ILE A 262 -26.36 -7.59 3.19
N ASP A 263 -26.41 -7.77 4.48
CA ASP A 263 -27.61 -7.85 5.31
C ASP A 263 -27.59 -6.76 6.41
N PRO A 264 -28.68 -6.56 7.16
CA PRO A 264 -28.73 -5.58 8.22
C PRO A 264 -27.63 -5.77 9.28
N GLY A 265 -26.81 -4.77 9.45
CA GLY A 265 -25.68 -4.79 10.40
C GLY A 265 -24.35 -5.23 9.80
N PHE A 266 -24.30 -5.64 8.56
CA PHE A 266 -23.06 -6.08 7.89
C PHE A 266 -22.03 -4.92 7.78
N PRO A 267 -20.78 -5.10 8.25
CA PRO A 267 -19.76 -4.06 8.19
C PRO A 267 -19.23 -3.85 6.76
N VAL A 268 -19.31 -2.63 6.27
CA VAL A 268 -18.65 -2.15 5.05
C VAL A 268 -17.67 -1.05 5.44
N ILE A 269 -16.38 -1.32 5.27
CA ILE A 269 -15.29 -0.40 5.54
C ILE A 269 -14.87 0.25 4.23
N ALA A 270 -14.95 1.56 4.14
CA ALA A 270 -14.68 2.29 2.92
C ALA A 270 -13.51 3.25 3.03
N VAL A 271 -12.73 3.36 1.96
CA VAL A 271 -11.77 4.44 1.77
C VAL A 271 -12.36 5.44 0.80
N ALA A 272 -12.80 6.58 1.32
CA ALA A 272 -13.47 7.65 0.60
C ALA A 272 -12.80 9.01 0.88
N THR A 273 -11.49 9.09 0.62
CA THR A 273 -10.76 10.36 0.65
C THR A 273 -11.13 11.23 -0.54
N LYS A 274 -11.01 12.56 -0.40
CA LYS A 274 -11.31 13.50 -1.50
C LYS A 274 -10.39 13.22 -2.71
N SER A 275 -11.00 12.87 -3.83
CA SER A 275 -10.34 12.42 -5.05
C SER A 275 -11.28 12.57 -6.25
N ALA A 276 -10.80 12.35 -7.46
CA ALA A 276 -11.65 12.33 -8.66
C ALA A 276 -12.73 11.22 -8.63
N THR A 277 -12.57 10.20 -7.78
CA THR A 277 -13.51 9.09 -7.66
C THR A 277 -14.42 9.18 -6.42
N TYR A 278 -14.30 10.25 -5.63
CA TYR A 278 -15.01 10.43 -4.37
C TYR A 278 -16.53 10.29 -4.52
N ASP A 279 -17.18 11.08 -5.40
CA ASP A 279 -18.64 11.05 -5.59
C ASP A 279 -19.15 9.67 -5.98
N LYS A 280 -18.38 8.95 -6.78
CA LYS A 280 -18.72 7.57 -7.18
C LYS A 280 -18.61 6.60 -6.02
N THR A 281 -17.62 6.79 -5.14
CA THR A 281 -17.48 5.99 -3.93
C THR A 281 -18.65 6.26 -2.99
N VAL A 282 -18.98 7.51 -2.74
CA VAL A 282 -20.14 7.91 -1.93
C VAL A 282 -21.43 7.29 -2.45
N SER A 283 -21.68 7.37 -3.76
CA SER A 283 -22.85 6.71 -4.39
C SER A 283 -22.91 5.21 -4.13
N ASN A 284 -21.77 4.50 -4.21
CA ASN A 284 -21.73 3.07 -3.89
C ASN A 284 -22.00 2.79 -2.41
N LEU A 285 -21.53 3.66 -1.51
CA LEU A 285 -21.82 3.53 -0.07
C LEU A 285 -23.30 3.72 0.25
N MET A 286 -23.97 4.66 -0.42
CA MET A 286 -25.43 4.82 -0.29
C MET A 286 -26.19 3.56 -0.66
N GLU A 287 -25.73 2.82 -1.68
CA GLU A 287 -26.32 1.54 -2.08
C GLU A 287 -26.12 0.45 -1.03
N CYS A 288 -24.95 0.40 -0.38
CA CYS A 288 -24.68 -0.50 0.74
C CYS A 288 -25.56 -0.12 1.95
N LYS A 289 -25.64 1.17 2.27
CA LYS A 289 -26.47 1.70 3.37
C LYS A 289 -27.94 1.38 3.19
N ALA A 290 -28.47 1.50 1.98
CA ALA A 290 -29.86 1.16 1.66
C ALA A 290 -30.21 -0.31 1.92
N ARG A 291 -29.22 -1.20 2.02
CA ARG A 291 -29.36 -2.62 2.36
C ARG A 291 -29.12 -2.92 3.84
N GLY A 292 -28.92 -1.90 4.65
CA GLY A 292 -28.73 -2.05 6.09
C GLY A 292 -27.29 -2.23 6.53
N ALA A 293 -26.30 -2.03 5.65
CA ALA A 293 -24.89 -2.08 6.02
C ALA A 293 -24.56 -1.09 7.14
N LYS A 294 -23.63 -1.48 8.01
CA LYS A 294 -22.89 -0.57 8.89
C LYS A 294 -21.71 0.00 8.11
N VAL A 295 -21.80 1.26 7.76
CA VAL A 295 -20.82 1.94 6.90
C VAL A 295 -19.80 2.68 7.76
N ILE A 296 -18.56 2.18 7.73
CA ILE A 296 -17.38 2.75 8.40
C ILE A 296 -16.52 3.39 7.30
N VAL A 297 -16.13 4.66 7.46
CA VAL A 297 -15.44 5.37 6.38
C VAL A 297 -14.15 6.01 6.87
N VAL A 298 -13.06 5.74 6.17
CA VAL A 298 -11.84 6.55 6.22
C VAL A 298 -12.04 7.71 5.24
N ALA A 299 -12.19 8.93 5.77
CA ALA A 299 -12.53 10.11 4.99
C ALA A 299 -11.62 11.30 5.30
N THR A 300 -11.50 12.22 4.36
CA THR A 300 -10.72 13.44 4.53
C THR A 300 -11.34 14.31 5.63
N GLU A 301 -10.49 14.92 6.47
CA GLU A 301 -10.91 15.87 7.48
C GLU A 301 -11.71 17.02 6.87
N GLY A 302 -12.77 17.46 7.56
CA GLY A 302 -13.67 18.51 7.08
C GLY A 302 -14.69 18.08 6.02
N ASP A 303 -14.74 16.81 5.65
CA ASP A 303 -15.77 16.29 4.75
C ASP A 303 -17.09 16.09 5.50
N GLU A 304 -18.04 17.01 5.30
CA GLU A 304 -19.37 16.97 5.94
C GLU A 304 -20.37 16.09 5.17
N GLU A 305 -20.14 15.85 3.88
CA GLU A 305 -21.05 15.08 3.05
C GLU A 305 -21.12 13.61 3.51
N ILE A 306 -19.98 13.04 3.86
CA ILE A 306 -19.90 11.66 4.34
C ILE A 306 -20.61 11.43 5.67
N ASN A 307 -20.80 12.49 6.49
CA ASN A 307 -21.52 12.42 7.76
C ASN A 307 -22.98 11.95 7.60
N LYS A 308 -23.56 12.15 6.42
CA LYS A 308 -24.95 11.77 6.13
C LYS A 308 -25.12 10.27 5.88
N ILE A 309 -24.04 9.56 5.64
CA ILE A 309 -24.05 8.16 5.16
C ILE A 309 -23.38 7.22 6.16
N ALA A 310 -22.25 7.62 6.72
CA ALA A 310 -21.43 6.78 7.59
C ALA A 310 -22.06 6.60 8.98
N ASP A 311 -21.91 5.38 9.52
CA ASP A 311 -22.20 5.09 10.93
C ASP A 311 -21.00 5.44 11.83
N CYS A 312 -19.79 5.35 11.29
CA CYS A 312 -18.55 5.75 11.95
C CYS A 312 -17.56 6.32 10.91
N ILE A 313 -16.82 7.35 11.30
CA ILE A 313 -15.87 8.02 10.41
C ILE A 313 -14.53 8.16 11.09
N ILE A 314 -13.47 7.66 10.44
CA ILE A 314 -12.10 7.88 10.84
C ILE A 314 -11.50 8.93 9.91
N ARG A 315 -11.04 10.04 10.47
CA ARG A 315 -10.56 11.18 9.69
C ARG A 315 -9.08 11.05 9.36
N VAL A 316 -8.73 11.49 8.15
CA VAL A 316 -7.34 11.65 7.71
C VAL A 316 -7.13 13.05 7.15
N PRO A 317 -5.95 13.66 7.32
CA PRO A 317 -5.66 14.97 6.75
C PRO A 317 -5.82 14.99 5.24
N ALA A 318 -6.13 16.17 4.70
CA ALA A 318 -6.20 16.37 3.26
C ALA A 318 -4.81 16.23 2.64
N VAL A 319 -4.70 15.35 1.67
CA VAL A 319 -3.47 15.13 0.89
C VAL A 319 -3.82 15.04 -0.60
N ARG A 320 -2.82 15.22 -1.47
CA ARG A 320 -2.98 14.85 -2.87
C ARG A 320 -3.34 13.35 -2.96
N ASP A 321 -4.33 12.99 -3.77
CA ASP A 321 -4.86 11.61 -3.85
C ASP A 321 -3.78 10.53 -4.01
N VAL A 322 -2.73 10.81 -4.78
CA VAL A 322 -1.59 9.90 -4.99
C VAL A 322 -0.79 9.59 -3.71
N PHE A 323 -0.89 10.41 -2.67
CA PHE A 323 -0.25 10.18 -1.38
C PHE A 323 -1.23 9.64 -0.32
N SER A 324 -2.53 9.59 -0.64
CA SER A 324 -3.55 9.03 0.27
C SER A 324 -3.26 7.59 0.73
N PRO A 325 -2.58 6.71 -0.05
CA PRO A 325 -2.22 5.39 0.43
C PRO A 325 -1.34 5.39 1.68
N ILE A 326 -0.50 6.42 1.86
CA ILE A 326 0.39 6.54 3.02
C ILE A 326 -0.40 6.90 4.28
N THR A 327 -1.36 7.83 4.16
CA THR A 327 -2.15 8.29 5.31
C THR A 327 -3.36 7.41 5.60
N ALA A 328 -4.12 7.00 4.58
CA ALA A 328 -5.36 6.26 4.76
C ALA A 328 -5.17 4.78 5.12
N SER A 329 -3.97 4.21 4.94
CA SER A 329 -3.68 2.85 5.41
C SER A 329 -3.51 2.76 6.93
N VAL A 330 -3.06 3.83 7.57
CA VAL A 330 -2.80 3.85 9.03
C VAL A 330 -4.08 3.58 9.85
N PRO A 331 -5.21 4.25 9.59
CA PRO A 331 -6.47 3.94 10.27
C PRO A 331 -6.91 2.48 10.12
N LEU A 332 -6.68 1.88 8.94
CA LEU A 332 -7.07 0.49 8.69
C LEU A 332 -6.19 -0.50 9.46
N GLN A 333 -4.89 -0.20 9.62
CA GLN A 333 -3.99 -0.98 10.48
C GLN A 333 -4.41 -0.88 11.96
N LEU A 334 -4.75 0.33 12.43
CA LEU A 334 -5.26 0.55 13.79
C LEU A 334 -6.58 -0.18 14.00
N LEU A 335 -7.51 -0.11 13.04
CA LEU A 335 -8.80 -0.80 13.07
C LEU A 335 -8.61 -2.33 13.16
N ALA A 336 -7.75 -2.90 12.31
CA ALA A 336 -7.48 -4.33 12.32
C ALA A 336 -6.94 -4.79 13.67
N ARG A 337 -5.99 -4.05 14.24
CA ARG A 337 -5.44 -4.31 15.57
C ARG A 337 -6.52 -4.21 16.66
N GLU A 338 -7.33 -3.17 16.64
CA GLU A 338 -8.35 -2.94 17.69
C GLU A 338 -9.43 -4.03 17.65
N VAL A 339 -9.90 -4.41 16.45
CA VAL A 339 -10.82 -5.55 16.28
C VAL A 339 -10.20 -6.84 16.84
N ALA A 340 -8.91 -7.09 16.54
CA ALA A 340 -8.22 -8.29 17.05
C ALA A 340 -8.17 -8.32 18.57
N ILE A 341 -7.89 -7.20 19.23
CA ILE A 341 -7.89 -7.09 20.69
C ILE A 341 -9.28 -7.35 21.26
N LEU A 342 -10.32 -6.72 20.71
CA LEU A 342 -11.71 -6.94 21.15
C LEU A 342 -12.17 -8.38 20.96
N ARG A 343 -11.57 -9.12 20.01
CA ARG A 343 -11.82 -10.55 19.79
C ARG A 343 -10.91 -11.47 20.60
N GLY A 344 -9.99 -10.93 21.42
CA GLY A 344 -9.03 -11.70 22.21
C GLY A 344 -7.95 -12.41 21.40
N CYS A 345 -7.60 -11.90 20.19
CA CYS A 345 -6.59 -12.47 19.32
C CYS A 345 -5.19 -11.95 19.64
N ASP A 346 -4.16 -12.75 19.37
CA ASP A 346 -2.76 -12.30 19.42
C ASP A 346 -2.44 -11.49 18.17
N VAL A 347 -2.20 -10.19 18.33
CA VAL A 347 -1.94 -9.27 17.23
C VAL A 347 -0.49 -9.32 16.71
N ASP A 348 0.43 -9.83 17.53
CA ASP A 348 1.85 -9.88 17.19
C ASP A 348 2.24 -11.19 16.51
N GLN A 349 1.62 -12.30 16.94
CA GLN A 349 1.86 -13.65 16.43
C GLN A 349 0.54 -14.36 16.09
N PRO A 350 -0.16 -13.93 15.03
CA PRO A 350 -1.39 -14.57 14.62
C PRO A 350 -1.14 -16.02 14.19
N ARG A 351 -2.13 -16.89 14.48
CA ARG A 351 -2.03 -18.33 14.19
C ARG A 351 -1.78 -18.59 12.70
N ASN A 352 -1.07 -19.67 12.40
CA ASN A 352 -0.82 -20.17 11.04
C ASN A 352 -0.03 -19.23 10.13
N LEU A 353 0.53 -18.14 10.61
CA LEU A 353 1.33 -17.20 9.85
C LEU A 353 2.77 -17.16 10.36
N ALA A 354 3.68 -16.85 9.46
CA ALA A 354 5.09 -16.59 9.74
C ALA A 354 5.49 -15.22 9.17
N LYS A 355 6.49 -14.57 9.77
CA LYS A 355 6.96 -13.24 9.33
C LYS A 355 7.52 -13.25 7.92
N SER A 356 8.16 -14.32 7.50
CA SER A 356 8.71 -14.50 6.14
C SER A 356 8.41 -15.90 5.63
N VAL A 357 8.12 -16.00 4.33
CA VAL A 357 7.86 -17.27 3.63
C VAL A 357 9.09 -17.58 2.79
N THR A 358 9.92 -18.51 3.27
CA THR A 358 11.22 -18.87 2.68
C THR A 358 11.18 -20.19 1.90
N VAL A 359 10.02 -20.82 1.85
CA VAL A 359 9.75 -22.05 1.09
C VAL A 359 8.57 -21.85 0.15
N GLU A 360 8.59 -22.54 -0.99
CA GLU A 360 7.46 -22.60 -1.93
C GLU A 360 6.40 -23.61 -1.48
#